data_e3d951867926344e3cc79b1f236ba272
#
_entry.id   e3d951867926344e3cc79b1f236ba272
#
_cell.length_a   1.000
_cell.length_b   1.000
_cell.length_c   1.000
_cell.angle_alpha   90.00
_cell.angle_beta   90.00
_cell.angle_gamma   90.00
#
_symmetry.space_group_name_H-M   'P 1'
#
loop_
_entity.id
_entity.type
_entity.pdbx_description
1 polymer ?
#
loop_
_entity_poly.entity_id
_entity_poly.type
_entity_poly.pdbx_seq_one_letter_code
_entity_poly.pdbx_strand_id
1 'polypeptide(L)'
;MSLLFNFARPPFDGLDEEARQRLGQHLSICYFRAGQTVQHAGEEPAGLYLIIKGAVEESAPHQSFGDYGEGDMFDVRAQFDGHCRHRFAALEDTLCQLIPRPVFLALCDEHPHIARYFTATLAERQREQERRGQLGQQNLAEFILTRIAPDHLQAPLIVESSLSLLAATEAMVARGTDCLLYPGADGSLSLATRKTLLHALTLKGLPLSAPLAVLTPTPLTGLPLGSYLFDALLLMTRHRIKRLVIWQGQEVAGILHLTQVLGLFSTHSHVLTLRIARADSPAALEAVAREQQQLIRSLFAQGIHTLFLMKLIATINEQLIAKAFSLVIPAAQQEQVCLLMLGSEGRGEQIQKTDQDNALILPDGLPWPTQSADLAAFSALLARLGYPPCPGRVMVNNPTWVKPLDGWLQGIEQACVRASEADLLWLATLADAQAITGDRARLAPVARHLRACLADRPDLLAEMARAAVAFHAPLTLFGRLEQAPEGLDLKRGGLFPLVHGVRVLSLEAGILETSTTGRIEALVGQGRLSRDYGTNLAEAFRLFMRLRLRSQLQEGDGRVRVADLGPAERDLLRHALHQVKKFQQWLTLHFRLRQ
;
A
#
# COMPACT_ATOMS: atom_id res chain seq x y z
N MET A 1 38.89 16.31 22.78
CA MET A 1 38.53 15.30 21.78
C MET A 1 37.03 15.13 21.54
N SER A 2 36.17 15.80 22.31
CA SER A 2 34.68 15.74 22.13
C SER A 2 34.15 16.51 20.92
N LEU A 3 34.97 17.26 20.22
CA LEU A 3 34.54 18.16 19.11
C LEU A 3 34.16 17.45 17.79
N LEU A 4 34.43 16.13 17.67
CA LEU A 4 34.22 15.38 16.44
C LEU A 4 32.98 14.46 16.48
N PHE A 5 32.39 14.20 17.65
CA PHE A 5 31.19 13.37 17.76
C PHE A 5 29.95 14.24 17.66
N ASN A 6 29.09 13.93 16.67
CA ASN A 6 27.89 14.71 16.45
C ASN A 6 26.74 14.21 17.34
N PHE A 7 26.64 14.77 18.56
CA PHE A 7 25.55 14.48 19.50
C PHE A 7 24.17 14.98 19.04
N ALA A 8 24.06 15.80 18.01
CA ALA A 8 22.78 16.22 17.47
C ALA A 8 22.13 15.14 16.56
N ARG A 9 22.83 14.02 16.35
CA ARG A 9 22.36 12.92 15.50
C ARG A 9 21.64 11.84 16.32
N PRO A 10 20.46 11.34 15.87
CA PRO A 10 19.85 10.18 16.47
C PRO A 10 20.78 8.95 16.47
N PRO A 11 20.75 8.13 17.54
CA PRO A 11 19.92 8.23 18.74
C PRO A 11 20.52 9.05 19.89
N PHE A 12 21.65 9.71 19.69
CA PHE A 12 22.40 10.43 20.72
C PHE A 12 21.90 11.85 20.98
N ASP A 13 20.95 12.33 20.16
CA ASP A 13 20.33 13.66 20.28
C ASP A 13 19.48 13.83 21.56
N GLY A 14 18.98 12.71 22.12
CA GLY A 14 18.24 12.68 23.38
C GLY A 14 19.10 12.55 24.65
N LEU A 15 20.44 12.55 24.54
CA LEU A 15 21.31 12.49 25.71
C LEU A 15 21.40 13.83 26.42
N ASP A 16 21.38 13.79 27.76
CA ASP A 16 21.69 14.95 28.60
C ASP A 16 23.18 15.30 28.56
N GLU A 17 23.55 16.44 29.13
CA GLU A 17 24.93 16.94 29.09
C GLU A 17 25.90 16.03 29.84
N GLU A 18 25.47 15.41 30.94
CA GLU A 18 26.28 14.50 31.75
C GLU A 18 26.59 13.22 30.96
N ALA A 19 25.58 12.61 30.30
CA ALA A 19 25.78 11.43 29.46
C ALA A 19 26.66 11.73 28.24
N ARG A 20 26.54 12.93 27.63
CA ARG A 20 27.39 13.39 26.52
C ARG A 20 28.85 13.52 26.96
N GLN A 21 29.11 14.10 28.13
CA GLN A 21 30.46 14.24 28.67
C GLN A 21 31.06 12.86 28.99
N ARG A 22 30.31 11.97 29.65
CA ARG A 22 30.75 10.60 29.93
C ARG A 22 31.10 9.83 28.66
N LEU A 23 30.21 9.85 27.68
CA LEU A 23 30.43 9.20 26.38
C LEU A 23 31.67 9.78 25.70
N GLY A 24 31.82 11.11 25.69
CA GLY A 24 32.96 11.81 25.08
C GLY A 24 34.32 11.44 25.67
N GLN A 25 34.38 11.05 26.95
CA GLN A 25 35.62 10.61 27.63
C GLN A 25 36.08 9.21 27.21
N HIS A 26 35.16 8.36 26.70
CA HIS A 26 35.43 6.97 26.34
C HIS A 26 35.54 6.76 24.82
N LEU A 27 35.35 7.79 24.01
CA LEU A 27 35.51 7.69 22.56
C LEU A 27 36.97 7.52 22.16
N SER A 28 37.22 6.52 21.31
CA SER A 28 38.52 6.28 20.70
C SER A 28 38.47 6.56 19.20
N ILE A 29 39.59 7.00 18.62
CA ILE A 29 39.73 7.15 17.18
C ILE A 29 40.55 5.95 16.65
N CYS A 30 39.98 5.26 15.65
CA CYS A 30 40.62 4.12 14.99
C CYS A 30 40.87 4.47 13.52
N TYR A 31 42.04 4.10 13.01
CA TYR A 31 42.38 4.23 11.60
C TYR A 31 42.61 2.85 10.99
N PHE A 32 42.04 2.61 9.82
CA PHE A 32 42.18 1.39 9.05
C PHE A 32 42.63 1.72 7.64
N ARG A 33 43.65 1.01 7.14
CA ARG A 33 44.11 1.15 5.76
C ARG A 33 43.12 0.47 4.79
N ALA A 34 43.11 0.93 3.55
CA ALA A 34 42.41 0.26 2.47
C ALA A 34 42.70 -1.25 2.44
N GLY A 35 41.67 -2.08 2.39
CA GLY A 35 41.73 -3.54 2.44
C GLY A 35 41.93 -4.16 3.83
N GLN A 36 42.19 -3.37 4.87
CA GLN A 36 42.34 -3.87 6.24
C GLN A 36 41.02 -4.37 6.82
N THR A 37 41.02 -5.56 7.41
CA THR A 37 39.87 -6.07 8.15
C THR A 37 39.71 -5.30 9.46
N VAL A 38 38.50 -4.76 9.67
CA VAL A 38 38.13 -4.06 10.91
C VAL A 38 37.66 -5.05 11.97
N GLN A 39 36.84 -6.03 11.54
CA GLN A 39 36.34 -7.13 12.39
C GLN A 39 36.14 -8.40 11.58
N HIS A 40 36.42 -9.56 12.19
CA HIS A 40 36.17 -10.86 11.58
C HIS A 40 34.85 -11.46 12.05
N ALA A 41 34.22 -12.28 11.18
CA ALA A 41 33.05 -13.07 11.56
C ALA A 41 33.42 -14.03 12.72
N GLY A 42 32.54 -14.10 13.71
CA GLY A 42 32.71 -14.95 14.91
C GLY A 42 33.48 -14.30 16.06
N GLU A 43 34.17 -13.18 15.85
CA GLU A 43 34.89 -12.45 16.91
C GLU A 43 33.94 -11.70 17.86
N GLU A 44 34.38 -11.47 19.08
CA GLU A 44 33.68 -10.58 20.00
C GLU A 44 33.83 -9.13 19.53
N PRO A 45 32.72 -8.33 19.43
CA PRO A 45 32.83 -6.96 18.95
C PRO A 45 33.55 -6.06 19.94
N ALA A 46 34.55 -5.31 19.46
CA ALA A 46 35.29 -4.35 20.28
C ALA A 46 34.39 -3.18 20.75
N GLY A 47 33.42 -2.81 19.95
CA GLY A 47 32.45 -1.75 20.23
C GLY A 47 31.72 -1.29 18.98
N LEU A 48 30.89 -0.25 19.12
CA LEU A 48 30.17 0.37 18.03
C LEU A 48 31.10 1.35 17.28
N TYR A 49 31.26 1.12 15.98
CA TYR A 49 32.05 1.98 15.11
C TYR A 49 31.17 3.01 14.42
N LEU A 50 31.61 4.28 14.43
CA LEU A 50 31.04 5.39 13.64
C LEU A 50 32.12 5.85 12.65
N ILE A 51 31.85 5.80 11.37
CA ILE A 51 32.77 6.24 10.32
C ILE A 51 32.82 7.78 10.29
N ILE A 52 33.99 8.36 10.51
CA ILE A 52 34.27 9.79 10.38
C ILE A 52 34.58 10.11 8.92
N LYS A 53 35.40 9.28 8.27
CA LYS A 53 35.81 9.42 6.87
C LYS A 53 36.17 8.04 6.33
N GLY A 54 35.89 7.80 5.05
CA GLY A 54 36.17 6.53 4.39
C GLY A 54 34.96 5.62 4.29
N ALA A 55 35.17 4.33 3.96
CA ALA A 55 34.13 3.35 3.76
C ALA A 55 34.56 1.96 4.23
N VAL A 56 33.57 1.18 4.71
CA VAL A 56 33.71 -0.19 5.22
C VAL A 56 32.71 -1.10 4.53
N GLU A 57 33.17 -2.26 4.03
CA GLU A 57 32.34 -3.31 3.45
C GLU A 57 31.98 -4.36 4.50
N GLU A 58 30.70 -4.75 4.55
CA GLU A 58 30.22 -5.93 5.28
C GLU A 58 30.09 -7.11 4.30
N SER A 59 30.80 -8.20 4.55
CA SER A 59 30.84 -9.36 3.67
C SER A 59 30.90 -10.70 4.41
N ALA A 60 30.44 -11.76 3.70
CA ALA A 60 30.65 -13.16 4.06
C ALA A 60 31.28 -13.89 2.87
N PRO A 61 31.76 -15.13 3.02
CA PRO A 61 32.33 -15.88 1.91
C PRO A 61 31.39 -15.88 0.70
N HIS A 62 31.85 -15.29 -0.41
CA HIS A 62 31.12 -15.15 -1.68
C HIS A 62 29.92 -14.19 -1.69
N GLN A 63 29.74 -13.34 -0.66
CA GLN A 63 28.62 -12.40 -0.61
C GLN A 63 29.01 -11.08 0.07
N SER A 64 28.77 -9.94 -0.60
CA SER A 64 28.79 -8.60 0.02
C SER A 64 27.38 -8.24 0.47
N PHE A 65 27.24 -7.77 1.73
CA PHE A 65 25.94 -7.38 2.32
C PHE A 65 25.66 -5.90 2.22
N GLY A 66 26.71 -5.07 2.14
CA GLY A 66 26.59 -3.63 2.00
C GLY A 66 27.85 -2.88 2.38
N ASP A 67 27.87 -1.63 1.95
CA ASP A 67 28.95 -0.69 2.24
C ASP A 67 28.44 0.38 3.20
N TYR A 68 29.28 0.74 4.17
CA TYR A 68 29.04 1.78 5.16
C TYR A 68 29.98 2.95 4.86
N GLY A 69 29.45 4.17 4.84
CA GLY A 69 30.22 5.38 4.55
C GLY A 69 30.29 6.34 5.74
N GLU A 70 30.84 7.54 5.49
CA GLU A 70 30.99 8.59 6.50
C GLU A 70 29.69 8.90 7.22
N GLY A 71 29.74 8.89 8.53
CA GLY A 71 28.60 9.07 9.39
C GLY A 71 27.74 7.80 9.61
N ASP A 72 28.07 6.66 9.02
CA ASP A 72 27.40 5.40 9.30
C ASP A 72 27.99 4.72 10.53
N MET A 73 27.10 3.97 11.19
CA MET A 73 27.47 3.06 12.27
C MET A 73 27.30 1.64 11.76
N PHE A 74 28.27 0.79 12.00
CA PHE A 74 28.22 -0.61 11.59
C PHE A 74 28.46 -1.55 12.76
N ASP A 75 28.13 -2.83 12.54
CA ASP A 75 28.23 -3.92 13.52
C ASP A 75 27.42 -3.70 14.81
N VAL A 76 26.35 -2.92 14.72
CA VAL A 76 25.50 -2.58 15.87
C VAL A 76 24.87 -3.82 16.50
N ARG A 77 24.43 -4.78 15.67
CA ARG A 77 23.75 -5.99 16.14
C ARG A 77 24.68 -6.89 16.94
N ALA A 78 25.94 -6.96 16.56
CA ALA A 78 26.95 -7.72 17.28
C ALA A 78 27.15 -7.25 18.72
N GLN A 79 26.92 -5.95 18.99
CA GLN A 79 27.01 -5.41 20.34
C GLN A 79 26.02 -6.10 21.30
N PHE A 80 24.82 -6.43 20.83
CA PHE A 80 23.79 -7.13 21.60
C PHE A 80 23.97 -8.65 21.55
N ASP A 81 24.31 -9.21 20.37
CA ASP A 81 24.48 -10.66 20.17
C ASP A 81 25.79 -11.20 20.80
N GLY A 82 26.76 -10.34 21.06
CA GLY A 82 28.08 -10.70 21.65
C GLY A 82 29.08 -11.29 20.65
N HIS A 83 28.73 -11.40 19.37
CA HIS A 83 29.62 -11.87 18.31
C HIS A 83 29.30 -11.24 16.97
N CYS A 84 30.31 -11.00 16.16
CA CYS A 84 30.19 -10.46 14.81
C CYS A 84 29.67 -11.55 13.86
N ARG A 85 28.61 -11.27 13.10
CA ARG A 85 28.05 -12.24 12.15
C ARG A 85 28.81 -12.28 10.83
N HIS A 86 29.34 -11.14 10.41
CA HIS A 86 30.00 -10.95 9.13
C HIS A 86 31.39 -10.31 9.31
N ARG A 87 32.18 -10.35 8.24
CA ARG A 87 33.45 -9.65 8.18
C ARG A 87 33.23 -8.19 7.77
N PHE A 88 33.91 -7.27 8.45
CA PHE A 88 33.97 -5.86 8.08
C PHE A 88 35.37 -5.51 7.63
N ALA A 89 35.52 -4.90 6.44
CA ALA A 89 36.82 -4.51 5.89
C ALA A 89 36.77 -3.07 5.33
N ALA A 90 37.83 -2.31 5.54
CA ALA A 90 37.93 -0.96 5.00
C ALA A 90 38.12 -1.02 3.47
N LEU A 91 37.27 -0.34 2.71
CA LEU A 91 37.39 -0.23 1.25
C LEU A 91 38.43 0.79 0.82
N GLU A 92 38.63 1.81 1.63
CA GLU A 92 39.62 2.87 1.48
C GLU A 92 40.19 3.22 2.85
N ASP A 93 41.18 4.12 2.92
CA ASP A 93 41.70 4.62 4.18
C ASP A 93 40.60 5.22 5.04
N THR A 94 40.26 4.54 6.14
CA THR A 94 39.04 4.79 6.90
C THR A 94 39.38 5.21 8.34
N LEU A 95 38.76 6.31 8.76
CA LEU A 95 38.84 6.85 10.12
C LEU A 95 37.50 6.65 10.81
N CYS A 96 37.49 5.95 11.95
CA CYS A 96 36.28 5.68 12.74
C CYS A 96 36.43 6.23 14.18
N GLN A 97 35.29 6.60 14.75
CA GLN A 97 35.15 6.65 16.22
C GLN A 97 34.64 5.30 16.70
N LEU A 98 35.21 4.82 17.79
CA LEU A 98 34.80 3.61 18.48
C LEU A 98 34.18 3.98 19.82
N ILE A 99 32.97 3.53 20.07
CA ILE A 99 32.37 3.47 21.40
C ILE A 99 32.61 2.06 21.92
N PRO A 100 33.43 1.86 22.96
CA PRO A 100 33.71 0.53 23.50
C PRO A 100 32.41 -0.19 23.89
N ARG A 101 32.34 -1.50 23.63
CA ARG A 101 31.12 -2.30 23.88
C ARG A 101 30.54 -2.15 25.30
N PRO A 102 31.35 -2.21 26.40
CA PRO A 102 30.82 -2.02 27.75
C PRO A 102 30.15 -0.65 27.94
N VAL A 103 30.77 0.40 27.37
CA VAL A 103 30.26 1.78 27.44
C VAL A 103 28.96 1.90 26.65
N PHE A 104 28.91 1.30 25.47
CA PHE A 104 27.68 1.30 24.63
C PHE A 104 26.54 0.56 25.31
N LEU A 105 26.78 -0.62 25.90
CA LEU A 105 25.76 -1.38 26.61
C LEU A 105 25.26 -0.64 27.86
N ALA A 106 26.16 -0.08 28.67
CA ALA A 106 25.78 0.75 29.81
C ALA A 106 24.93 1.95 29.39
N LEU A 107 25.29 2.61 28.29
CA LEU A 107 24.50 3.71 27.71
C LEU A 107 23.11 3.26 27.25
N CYS A 108 22.98 2.06 26.69
CA CYS A 108 21.70 1.47 26.31
C CYS A 108 20.82 1.13 27.51
N ASP A 109 21.41 0.68 28.61
CA ASP A 109 20.69 0.37 29.86
C ASP A 109 20.19 1.64 30.56
N GLU A 110 21.03 2.68 30.63
CA GLU A 110 20.66 3.98 31.22
C GLU A 110 19.67 4.75 30.33
N HIS A 111 19.78 4.60 29.00
CA HIS A 111 18.96 5.30 28.01
C HIS A 111 18.27 4.29 27.06
N PRO A 112 17.17 3.65 27.47
CA PRO A 112 16.50 2.60 26.68
C PRO A 112 16.05 3.02 25.28
N HIS A 113 15.93 4.32 25.01
CA HIS A 113 15.63 4.83 23.68
C HIS A 113 16.77 4.58 22.67
N ILE A 114 18.03 4.51 23.13
CA ILE A 114 19.20 4.20 22.30
C ILE A 114 19.15 2.73 21.88
N ALA A 115 18.96 1.81 22.84
CA ALA A 115 18.82 0.39 22.51
C ALA A 115 17.66 0.15 21.53
N ARG A 116 16.49 0.77 21.78
CA ARG A 116 15.33 0.70 20.88
C ARG A 116 15.60 1.24 19.49
N TYR A 117 16.36 2.33 19.36
CA TYR A 117 16.73 2.87 18.05
C TYR A 117 17.49 1.84 17.20
N PHE A 118 18.41 1.09 17.77
CA PHE A 118 19.24 0.13 17.05
C PHE A 118 18.57 -1.23 16.84
N THR A 119 17.71 -1.65 17.78
CA THR A 119 16.98 -2.91 17.67
C THR A 119 15.64 -2.74 16.95
N ALA A 120 15.15 -1.50 16.85
CA ALA A 120 13.88 -1.19 16.19
C ALA A 120 13.94 -1.49 14.69
N THR A 121 12.87 -2.12 14.21
CA THR A 121 12.62 -2.26 12.79
C THR A 121 12.35 -0.88 12.14
N LEU A 122 12.42 -0.80 10.82
CA LEU A 122 12.07 0.44 10.09
C LEU A 122 10.65 0.92 10.47
N ALA A 123 9.74 -0.02 10.69
CA ALA A 123 8.36 0.22 11.14
C ALA A 123 8.29 0.91 12.51
N GLU A 124 9.08 0.46 13.47
CA GLU A 124 9.11 1.03 14.82
C GLU A 124 9.73 2.43 14.83
N ARG A 125 10.80 2.64 14.05
CA ARG A 125 11.42 3.96 13.88
C ARG A 125 10.46 4.97 13.25
N GLN A 126 9.67 4.57 12.25
CA GLN A 126 8.67 5.44 11.64
C GLN A 126 7.57 5.80 12.63
N ARG A 127 7.04 4.83 13.40
CA ARG A 127 6.02 5.08 14.42
C ARG A 127 6.50 6.05 15.50
N GLU A 128 7.75 5.94 15.93
CA GLU A 128 8.31 6.85 16.92
C GLU A 128 8.44 8.27 16.39
N GLN A 129 8.84 8.43 15.13
CA GLN A 129 8.91 9.74 14.48
C GLN A 129 7.52 10.35 14.26
N GLU A 130 6.54 9.54 13.89
CA GLU A 130 5.13 9.96 13.76
C GLU A 130 4.56 10.44 15.12
N ARG A 131 4.86 9.73 16.22
CA ARG A 131 4.46 10.14 17.58
C ARG A 131 5.05 11.49 17.98
N ARG A 132 6.33 11.75 17.67
CA ARG A 132 6.98 13.05 17.95
C ARG A 132 6.39 14.19 17.14
N GLY A 133 5.90 13.92 15.91
CA GLY A 133 5.24 14.91 15.04
C GLY A 133 3.78 15.19 15.41
N GLN A 134 3.10 14.30 16.13
CA GLN A 134 1.66 14.37 16.41
C GLN A 134 1.25 15.24 17.61
N LEU A 135 2.18 15.80 18.36
CA LEU A 135 1.87 16.63 19.56
C LEU A 135 1.07 17.92 19.29
N GLY A 136 0.68 18.19 18.03
CA GLY A 136 -0.05 19.38 17.63
C GLY A 136 -1.40 19.22 16.93
N GLN A 137 -1.89 17.98 16.63
CA GLN A 137 -3.07 17.78 15.76
C GLN A 137 -4.01 16.67 16.25
N GLN A 138 -4.81 16.96 17.28
CA GLN A 138 -5.57 15.92 18.01
C GLN A 138 -6.88 15.40 17.38
N ASN A 139 -7.58 16.11 16.49
CA ASN A 139 -8.99 15.77 16.21
C ASN A 139 -9.27 14.80 15.05
N LEU A 140 -8.44 14.71 14.02
CA LEU A 140 -8.71 13.84 12.88
C LEU A 140 -7.88 12.54 12.92
N ALA A 141 -6.67 12.59 13.46
CA ALA A 141 -5.85 11.41 13.70
C ALA A 141 -6.54 10.46 14.71
N GLU A 142 -7.26 11.01 15.67
CA GLU A 142 -8.01 10.25 16.68
C GLU A 142 -9.13 9.40 16.04
N PHE A 143 -9.88 9.94 15.08
CA PHE A 143 -10.92 9.18 14.37
C PHE A 143 -10.35 8.03 13.53
N ILE A 144 -9.23 8.25 12.83
CA ILE A 144 -8.59 7.24 11.97
C ILE A 144 -8.06 6.09 12.78
N LEU A 145 -7.56 6.37 13.97
CA LEU A 145 -7.06 5.40 14.93
C LEU A 145 -8.18 4.84 15.82
N THR A 146 -9.39 5.40 15.74
CA THR A 146 -10.54 4.92 16.51
C THR A 146 -10.94 3.54 16.03
N ARG A 147 -10.89 2.58 16.95
CA ARG A 147 -11.34 1.22 16.68
C ARG A 147 -12.84 1.11 16.90
N ILE A 148 -13.47 0.25 16.11
CA ILE A 148 -14.87 -0.13 16.33
C ILE A 148 -14.96 -0.78 17.69
N ALA A 149 -15.67 -0.12 18.59
CA ALA A 149 -15.94 -0.58 19.96
C ALA A 149 -17.44 -0.90 20.12
N PRO A 150 -17.85 -1.69 21.12
CA PRO A 150 -19.26 -2.07 21.31
C PRO A 150 -20.24 -0.90 21.42
N ASP A 151 -19.81 0.24 21.97
CA ASP A 151 -20.59 1.47 22.10
C ASP A 151 -20.85 2.19 20.76
N HIS A 152 -20.11 1.85 19.72
CA HIS A 152 -20.36 2.31 18.35
C HIS A 152 -21.43 1.48 17.62
N LEU A 153 -21.92 0.39 18.21
CA LEU A 153 -22.76 -0.59 17.52
C LEU A 153 -24.20 -0.51 17.97
N GLN A 154 -25.11 -0.71 17.02
CA GLN A 154 -26.49 -1.03 17.35
C GLN A 154 -26.63 -2.53 17.61
N ALA A 155 -27.34 -2.90 18.68
CA ALA A 155 -27.61 -4.30 18.97
C ALA A 155 -28.33 -4.98 17.79
N PRO A 156 -27.88 -6.17 17.35
CA PRO A 156 -28.48 -6.84 16.20
C PRO A 156 -29.87 -7.36 16.55
N LEU A 157 -30.84 -7.17 15.65
CA LEU A 157 -32.13 -7.83 15.71
C LEU A 157 -32.03 -9.12 14.90
N ILE A 158 -31.89 -10.25 15.57
CA ILE A 158 -31.84 -11.57 14.92
C ILE A 158 -33.19 -12.25 15.15
N VAL A 159 -33.81 -12.72 14.05
CA VAL A 159 -35.13 -13.36 14.09
C VAL A 159 -35.13 -14.65 13.28
N GLU A 160 -36.11 -15.50 13.50
CA GLU A 160 -36.33 -16.75 12.76
C GLU A 160 -36.73 -16.46 11.31
N SER A 161 -36.27 -17.28 10.37
CA SER A 161 -36.66 -17.17 8.96
C SER A 161 -38.15 -17.47 8.67
N SER A 162 -38.81 -18.15 9.60
CA SER A 162 -40.26 -18.43 9.58
C SER A 162 -41.12 -17.20 9.90
N LEU A 163 -40.56 -16.13 10.47
CA LEU A 163 -41.27 -14.91 10.85
C LEU A 163 -41.90 -14.25 9.60
N SER A 164 -43.19 -13.82 9.69
CA SER A 164 -43.83 -13.16 8.57
C SER A 164 -43.26 -11.77 8.30
N LEU A 165 -43.43 -11.26 7.06
CA LEU A 165 -42.99 -9.92 6.68
C LEU A 165 -43.65 -8.83 7.54
N LEU A 166 -44.91 -9.02 7.95
CA LEU A 166 -45.61 -8.12 8.87
C LEU A 166 -44.93 -8.11 10.23
N ALA A 167 -44.78 -9.29 10.87
CA ALA A 167 -44.18 -9.40 12.19
C ALA A 167 -42.73 -8.95 12.21
N ALA A 168 -41.97 -9.18 11.12
CA ALA A 168 -40.61 -8.65 10.95
C ALA A 168 -40.60 -7.12 10.92
N THR A 169 -41.56 -6.51 10.23
CA THR A 169 -41.69 -5.04 10.20
C THR A 169 -42.07 -4.48 11.59
N GLU A 170 -43.00 -5.12 12.28
CA GLU A 170 -43.38 -4.75 13.66
C GLU A 170 -42.19 -4.87 14.64
N ALA A 171 -41.40 -5.94 14.53
CA ALA A 171 -40.20 -6.14 15.32
C ALA A 171 -39.14 -5.05 15.07
N MET A 172 -38.95 -4.63 13.81
CA MET A 172 -38.06 -3.52 13.47
C MET A 172 -38.54 -2.20 14.08
N VAL A 173 -39.84 -1.92 14.02
CA VAL A 173 -40.43 -0.71 14.58
C VAL A 173 -40.28 -0.71 16.11
N ALA A 174 -40.62 -1.81 16.77
CA ALA A 174 -40.54 -1.95 18.22
C ALA A 174 -39.11 -1.79 18.78
N ARG A 175 -38.10 -2.23 18.00
CA ARG A 175 -36.67 -2.10 18.35
C ARG A 175 -36.03 -0.80 17.85
N GLY A 176 -36.76 0.04 17.13
CA GLY A 176 -36.21 1.27 16.56
C GLY A 176 -35.09 1.03 15.55
N THR A 177 -35.05 -0.15 14.91
CA THR A 177 -34.06 -0.49 13.88
C THR A 177 -34.65 -0.43 12.49
N ASP A 178 -33.78 -0.29 11.48
CA ASP A 178 -34.18 -0.27 10.07
C ASP A 178 -33.69 -1.53 9.32
N CYS A 179 -33.16 -2.51 10.04
CA CYS A 179 -32.72 -3.80 9.51
C CYS A 179 -32.81 -4.91 10.56
N LEU A 180 -32.83 -6.15 10.09
CA LEU A 180 -32.75 -7.36 10.90
C LEU A 180 -31.92 -8.43 10.20
N LEU A 181 -31.45 -9.40 10.98
CA LEU A 181 -30.76 -10.59 10.49
C LEU A 181 -31.65 -11.81 10.66
N TYR A 182 -31.59 -12.73 9.69
CA TYR A 182 -32.32 -14.00 9.74
C TYR A 182 -31.48 -15.10 9.09
N PRO A 183 -31.59 -16.37 9.53
CA PRO A 183 -30.87 -17.48 8.89
C PRO A 183 -31.45 -17.79 7.51
N GLY A 184 -30.58 -17.89 6.50
CA GLY A 184 -30.92 -18.40 5.17
C GLY A 184 -31.12 -19.93 5.16
N ALA A 185 -31.49 -20.48 4.02
CA ALA A 185 -31.72 -21.92 3.84
C ALA A 185 -30.46 -22.77 4.05
N ASP A 186 -29.27 -22.19 3.87
CA ASP A 186 -27.95 -22.79 4.06
C ASP A 186 -27.40 -22.59 5.49
N GLY A 187 -28.21 -21.99 6.38
CA GLY A 187 -27.79 -21.65 7.74
C GLY A 187 -26.93 -20.40 7.85
N SER A 188 -26.54 -19.76 6.75
CA SER A 188 -25.84 -18.47 6.77
C SER A 188 -26.81 -17.35 7.14
N LEU A 189 -26.31 -16.31 7.86
CA LEU A 189 -27.13 -15.16 8.17
C LEU A 189 -27.27 -14.25 6.95
N SER A 190 -28.49 -13.72 6.77
CA SER A 190 -28.86 -12.75 5.74
C SER A 190 -29.40 -11.47 6.37
N LEU A 191 -29.23 -10.34 5.67
CA LEU A 191 -29.72 -9.03 6.11
C LEU A 191 -30.98 -8.66 5.36
N ALA A 192 -32.08 -8.38 6.09
CA ALA A 192 -33.25 -7.71 5.55
C ALA A 192 -33.34 -6.27 6.06
N THR A 193 -33.71 -5.36 5.18
CA THR A 193 -33.86 -3.93 5.47
C THR A 193 -35.31 -3.50 5.14
N ARG A 194 -35.74 -2.33 5.65
CA ARG A 194 -37.03 -1.74 5.25
C ARG A 194 -37.20 -1.70 3.73
N LYS A 195 -36.13 -1.38 2.98
CA LYS A 195 -36.16 -1.38 1.51
C LYS A 195 -36.39 -2.79 0.96
N THR A 196 -35.76 -3.80 1.52
CA THR A 196 -35.91 -5.20 1.10
C THR A 196 -37.36 -5.68 1.31
N LEU A 197 -37.96 -5.36 2.47
CA LEU A 197 -39.33 -5.70 2.79
C LEU A 197 -40.31 -4.96 1.86
N LEU A 198 -40.13 -3.65 1.69
CA LEU A 198 -40.95 -2.85 0.78
C LEU A 198 -40.90 -3.40 -0.65
N HIS A 199 -39.72 -3.73 -1.14
CA HIS A 199 -39.54 -4.30 -2.48
C HIS A 199 -40.24 -5.67 -2.62
N ALA A 200 -40.18 -6.50 -1.58
CA ALA A 200 -40.88 -7.79 -1.56
C ALA A 200 -42.41 -7.63 -1.66
N LEU A 201 -42.97 -6.67 -0.92
CA LEU A 201 -44.40 -6.39 -0.89
C LEU A 201 -44.88 -5.72 -2.18
N THR A 202 -44.15 -4.69 -2.67
CA THR A 202 -44.63 -3.82 -3.75
C THR A 202 -44.25 -4.33 -5.14
N LEU A 203 -43.03 -4.83 -5.34
CA LEU A 203 -42.57 -5.25 -6.67
C LEU A 203 -42.67 -6.76 -6.91
N LYS A 204 -42.53 -7.57 -5.84
CA LYS A 204 -42.71 -9.03 -5.94
C LYS A 204 -44.14 -9.48 -5.59
N GLY A 205 -44.98 -8.59 -5.08
CA GLY A 205 -46.38 -8.88 -4.74
C GLY A 205 -46.55 -9.91 -3.62
N LEU A 206 -45.56 -10.08 -2.75
CA LEU A 206 -45.64 -11.05 -1.66
C LEU A 206 -46.67 -10.59 -0.61
N PRO A 207 -47.47 -11.51 -0.03
CA PRO A 207 -48.40 -11.16 1.03
C PRO A 207 -47.66 -10.85 2.34
N LEU A 208 -48.27 -10.03 3.20
CA LEU A 208 -47.72 -9.69 4.53
C LEU A 208 -47.48 -10.92 5.42
N SER A 209 -48.22 -12.00 5.19
CA SER A 209 -48.07 -13.29 5.90
C SER A 209 -46.92 -14.14 5.36
N ALA A 210 -46.25 -13.77 4.27
CA ALA A 210 -45.14 -14.53 3.72
C ALA A 210 -43.96 -14.55 4.70
N PRO A 211 -43.25 -15.69 4.90
CA PRO A 211 -42.14 -15.78 5.80
C PRO A 211 -40.86 -15.09 5.20
N LEU A 212 -39.95 -14.66 6.06
CA LEU A 212 -38.66 -14.07 5.65
C LEU A 212 -37.84 -15.01 4.75
N ALA A 213 -37.98 -16.33 4.91
CA ALA A 213 -37.31 -17.36 4.11
C ALA A 213 -37.54 -17.22 2.59
N VAL A 214 -38.61 -16.54 2.13
CA VAL A 214 -38.87 -16.33 0.70
C VAL A 214 -38.09 -15.14 0.11
N LEU A 215 -37.45 -14.33 0.95
CA LEU A 215 -36.63 -13.24 0.49
C LEU A 215 -35.34 -13.76 -0.15
N THR A 216 -34.88 -13.10 -1.20
CA THR A 216 -33.58 -13.40 -1.78
C THR A 216 -32.48 -13.10 -0.75
N PRO A 217 -31.64 -14.09 -0.39
CA PRO A 217 -30.57 -13.87 0.56
C PRO A 217 -29.63 -12.74 0.14
N THR A 218 -29.28 -11.87 1.07
CA THR A 218 -28.32 -10.81 0.86
C THR A 218 -27.04 -11.14 1.63
N PRO A 219 -25.91 -11.37 0.95
CA PRO A 219 -24.64 -11.66 1.62
C PRO A 219 -24.27 -10.57 2.63
N LEU A 220 -23.82 -10.97 3.81
CA LEU A 220 -23.39 -10.03 4.84
C LEU A 220 -22.01 -9.49 4.49
N THR A 221 -21.90 -8.17 4.47
CA THR A 221 -20.63 -7.48 4.42
C THR A 221 -20.29 -7.01 5.84
N GLY A 222 -19.11 -7.32 6.33
CA GLY A 222 -18.75 -6.98 7.70
C GLY A 222 -17.25 -6.91 7.97
N LEU A 223 -16.92 -6.51 9.20
CA LEU A 223 -15.57 -6.39 9.73
C LEU A 223 -15.48 -7.02 11.12
N PRO A 224 -14.30 -7.48 11.56
CA PRO A 224 -14.07 -7.88 12.93
C PRO A 224 -14.21 -6.69 13.91
N LEU A 225 -14.68 -6.97 15.12
CA LEU A 225 -14.63 -6.00 16.22
C LEU A 225 -13.18 -5.61 16.50
N GLY A 226 -12.94 -4.32 16.75
CA GLY A 226 -11.59 -3.77 16.87
C GLY A 226 -10.93 -3.36 15.55
N SER A 227 -11.58 -3.59 14.39
CA SER A 227 -11.19 -2.94 13.12
C SER A 227 -11.33 -1.42 13.24
N TYR A 228 -10.68 -0.66 12.35
CA TYR A 228 -10.79 0.79 12.40
C TYR A 228 -12.13 1.26 11.82
N LEU A 229 -12.72 2.31 12.40
CA LEU A 229 -13.93 2.97 11.89
C LEU A 229 -13.77 3.41 10.44
N PHE A 230 -12.56 3.73 10.07
CA PHE A 230 -12.21 4.08 8.71
C PHE A 230 -12.34 2.90 7.72
N ASP A 231 -11.90 1.71 8.09
CA ASP A 231 -12.06 0.53 7.24
C ASP A 231 -13.55 0.25 7.00
N ALA A 232 -14.39 0.52 8.00
CA ALA A 232 -15.85 0.47 7.87
C ALA A 232 -16.36 1.50 6.85
N LEU A 233 -15.90 2.75 6.92
CA LEU A 233 -16.27 3.79 5.97
C LEU A 233 -15.88 3.45 4.53
N LEU A 234 -14.66 2.95 4.33
CA LEU A 234 -14.19 2.50 3.02
C LEU A 234 -15.05 1.37 2.46
N LEU A 235 -15.34 0.36 3.29
CA LEU A 235 -16.12 -0.80 2.88
C LEU A 235 -17.55 -0.40 2.54
N MET A 236 -18.18 0.45 3.36
CA MET A 236 -19.50 1.02 3.11
C MET A 236 -19.54 1.82 1.81
N THR A 237 -18.51 2.62 1.56
CA THR A 237 -18.37 3.46 0.36
C THR A 237 -18.17 2.60 -0.88
N ARG A 238 -17.24 1.64 -0.84
CA ARG A 238 -16.91 0.74 -1.94
C ARG A 238 -18.10 -0.11 -2.39
N HIS A 239 -18.86 -0.66 -1.43
CA HIS A 239 -20.01 -1.50 -1.71
C HIS A 239 -21.33 -0.73 -1.79
N ARG A 240 -21.30 0.62 -1.62
CA ARG A 240 -22.50 1.49 -1.60
C ARG A 240 -23.55 1.03 -0.59
N ILE A 241 -23.11 0.50 0.54
CA ILE A 241 -23.97 0.01 1.62
C ILE A 241 -23.95 0.98 2.81
N LYS A 242 -25.01 1.00 3.59
CA LYS A 242 -25.19 1.91 4.72
C LYS A 242 -25.05 1.20 6.07
N ARG A 243 -24.79 -0.11 6.07
CA ARG A 243 -24.69 -0.96 7.26
C ARG A 243 -23.62 -2.01 7.07
N LEU A 244 -22.87 -2.25 8.13
CA LEU A 244 -21.91 -3.35 8.22
C LEU A 244 -22.22 -4.20 9.42
N VAL A 245 -22.09 -5.50 9.26
CA VAL A 245 -22.12 -6.44 10.38
C VAL A 245 -20.73 -6.47 11.02
N ILE A 246 -20.68 -6.30 12.34
CA ILE A 246 -19.43 -6.38 13.08
C ILE A 246 -19.39 -7.72 13.81
N TRP A 247 -18.30 -8.44 13.60
CA TRP A 247 -18.10 -9.80 14.09
C TRP A 247 -17.19 -9.85 15.29
N GLN A 248 -17.54 -10.65 16.29
CA GLN A 248 -16.66 -11.06 17.38
C GLN A 248 -16.45 -12.57 17.31
N GLY A 249 -15.35 -12.97 16.70
CA GLY A 249 -15.17 -14.37 16.30
C GLY A 249 -16.16 -14.78 15.21
N GLN A 250 -17.05 -15.73 15.53
CA GLN A 250 -18.12 -16.17 14.64
C GLN A 250 -19.51 -15.60 15.01
N GLU A 251 -19.58 -14.80 16.06
CA GLU A 251 -20.82 -14.17 16.52
C GLU A 251 -20.96 -12.74 16.01
N VAL A 252 -22.21 -12.30 15.82
CA VAL A 252 -22.51 -10.91 15.44
C VAL A 252 -22.46 -10.05 16.69
N ALA A 253 -21.42 -9.22 16.82
CA ALA A 253 -21.29 -8.24 17.90
C ALA A 253 -22.31 -7.08 17.77
N GLY A 254 -22.68 -6.70 16.53
CA GLY A 254 -23.64 -5.63 16.29
C GLY A 254 -23.65 -5.17 14.84
N ILE A 255 -24.44 -4.13 14.59
CA ILE A 255 -24.54 -3.46 13.29
C ILE A 255 -24.02 -2.05 13.42
N LEU A 256 -23.07 -1.70 12.55
CA LEU A 256 -22.52 -0.36 12.43
C LEU A 256 -23.21 0.37 11.29
N HIS A 257 -23.83 1.52 11.59
CA HIS A 257 -24.51 2.34 10.60
C HIS A 257 -23.60 3.44 10.06
N LEU A 258 -23.72 3.74 8.76
CA LEU A 258 -22.98 4.83 8.12
C LEU A 258 -23.22 6.18 8.81
N THR A 259 -24.41 6.43 9.34
CA THR A 259 -24.73 7.65 10.10
C THR A 259 -23.94 7.78 11.39
N GLN A 260 -23.65 6.67 12.08
CA GLN A 260 -22.81 6.65 13.29
C GLN A 260 -21.35 6.91 12.93
N VAL A 261 -20.85 6.24 11.89
CA VAL A 261 -19.50 6.48 11.36
C VAL A 261 -19.33 7.94 10.94
N LEU A 262 -20.32 8.52 10.25
CA LEU A 262 -20.28 9.91 9.78
C LEU A 262 -20.47 10.94 10.90
N GLY A 263 -21.20 10.63 11.96
CA GLY A 263 -21.32 11.49 13.14
C GLY A 263 -19.98 11.70 13.84
N LEU A 264 -19.10 10.71 13.74
CA LEU A 264 -17.74 10.75 14.25
C LEU A 264 -16.75 11.37 13.24
N PHE A 265 -17.12 11.41 11.96
CA PHE A 265 -16.30 11.91 10.86
C PHE A 265 -16.84 13.23 10.31
N SER A 266 -16.16 14.33 10.55
CA SER A 266 -16.55 15.64 10.03
C SER A 266 -16.57 15.69 8.49
N THR A 267 -17.75 15.55 7.93
CA THR A 267 -18.39 16.15 6.73
C THR A 267 -17.78 16.11 5.32
N HIS A 268 -16.48 16.14 5.07
CA HIS A 268 -15.98 16.48 3.72
C HIS A 268 -15.90 15.30 2.72
N SER A 269 -15.44 14.12 3.13
CA SER A 269 -15.25 12.99 2.19
C SER A 269 -16.56 12.33 1.75
N HIS A 270 -17.57 12.30 2.62
CA HIS A 270 -18.89 11.74 2.30
C HIS A 270 -19.68 12.62 1.32
N VAL A 271 -19.58 13.94 1.49
CA VAL A 271 -20.18 14.91 0.56
C VAL A 271 -19.64 14.72 -0.85
N LEU A 272 -18.33 14.51 -0.99
CA LEU A 272 -17.70 14.29 -2.30
C LEU A 272 -18.24 13.01 -2.98
N THR A 273 -18.34 11.90 -2.26
CA THR A 273 -18.89 10.63 -2.77
C THR A 273 -20.35 10.76 -3.21
N LEU A 274 -21.18 11.47 -2.43
CA LEU A 274 -22.58 11.74 -2.81
C LEU A 274 -22.67 12.62 -4.04
N ARG A 275 -21.78 13.61 -4.18
CA ARG A 275 -21.75 14.50 -5.35
C ARG A 275 -21.28 13.76 -6.60
N ILE A 276 -20.30 12.85 -6.50
CA ILE A 276 -19.93 11.94 -7.61
C ILE A 276 -21.14 11.13 -8.05
N ALA A 277 -21.85 10.50 -7.10
CA ALA A 277 -23.01 9.67 -7.42
C ALA A 277 -24.13 10.45 -8.10
N ARG A 278 -24.35 11.71 -7.70
CA ARG A 278 -25.39 12.61 -8.21
C ARG A 278 -25.00 13.39 -9.47
N ALA A 279 -23.72 13.40 -9.85
CA ALA A 279 -23.29 14.06 -11.08
C ALA A 279 -24.02 13.46 -12.29
N ASP A 280 -24.77 14.25 -13.01
CA ASP A 280 -25.58 13.87 -14.17
C ASP A 280 -24.95 14.32 -15.50
N SER A 281 -23.86 15.04 -15.42
CA SER A 281 -23.15 15.60 -16.57
C SER A 281 -21.63 15.58 -16.38
N PRO A 282 -20.85 15.57 -17.48
CA PRO A 282 -19.40 15.71 -17.44
C PRO A 282 -18.95 16.95 -16.66
N ALA A 283 -19.61 18.11 -16.85
CA ALA A 283 -19.25 19.35 -16.19
C ALA A 283 -19.43 19.27 -14.66
N ALA A 284 -20.51 18.66 -14.19
CA ALA A 284 -20.74 18.41 -12.77
C ALA A 284 -19.64 17.50 -12.17
N LEU A 285 -19.26 16.45 -12.91
CA LEU A 285 -18.19 15.53 -12.47
C LEU A 285 -16.82 16.22 -12.43
N GLU A 286 -16.51 17.11 -13.39
CA GLU A 286 -15.27 17.91 -13.40
C GLU A 286 -15.19 18.85 -12.18
N ALA A 287 -16.31 19.46 -11.78
CA ALA A 287 -16.35 20.30 -10.57
C ALA A 287 -15.97 19.48 -9.31
N VAL A 288 -16.55 18.28 -9.18
CA VAL A 288 -16.25 17.37 -8.07
C VAL A 288 -14.79 16.90 -8.10
N ALA A 289 -14.24 16.65 -9.29
CA ALA A 289 -12.85 16.22 -9.46
C ALA A 289 -11.83 17.28 -9.02
N ARG A 290 -12.17 18.57 -9.15
CA ARG A 290 -11.34 19.68 -8.62
C ARG A 290 -11.37 19.75 -7.09
N GLU A 291 -12.53 19.54 -6.48
CA GLU A 291 -12.67 19.54 -5.02
C GLU A 291 -11.91 18.39 -4.34
N GLN A 292 -11.80 17.24 -5.00
CA GLN A 292 -11.00 16.12 -4.51
C GLN A 292 -9.55 16.52 -4.22
N GLN A 293 -8.92 17.31 -5.09
CA GLN A 293 -7.53 17.76 -4.88
C GLN A 293 -7.40 18.67 -3.65
N GLN A 294 -8.38 19.53 -3.41
CA GLN A 294 -8.41 20.40 -2.24
C GLN A 294 -8.56 19.58 -0.95
N LEU A 295 -9.43 18.55 -0.98
CA LEU A 295 -9.60 17.63 0.14
C LEU A 295 -8.29 16.90 0.48
N ILE A 296 -7.59 16.36 -0.52
CA ILE A 296 -6.32 15.66 -0.33
C ILE A 296 -5.28 16.58 0.32
N ARG A 297 -5.13 17.81 -0.18
CA ARG A 297 -4.21 18.82 0.38
C ARG A 297 -4.56 19.11 1.85
N SER A 298 -5.84 19.31 2.15
CA SER A 298 -6.30 19.59 3.52
C SER A 298 -6.02 18.44 4.47
N LEU A 299 -6.36 17.21 4.08
CA LEU A 299 -6.13 16.01 4.89
C LEU A 299 -4.64 15.75 5.13
N PHE A 300 -3.80 15.95 4.10
CA PHE A 300 -2.36 15.81 4.24
C PHE A 300 -1.76 16.87 5.17
N ALA A 301 -2.19 18.13 5.03
CA ALA A 301 -1.76 19.23 5.90
C ALA A 301 -2.15 19.01 7.38
N GLN A 302 -3.23 18.26 7.63
CA GLN A 302 -3.69 17.84 8.95
C GLN A 302 -2.94 16.61 9.50
N GLY A 303 -1.88 16.15 8.81
CA GLY A 303 -1.04 15.03 9.28
C GLY A 303 -1.67 13.64 9.16
N ILE A 304 -2.67 13.48 8.29
CA ILE A 304 -3.33 12.19 8.08
C ILE A 304 -2.35 11.16 7.52
N HIS A 305 -2.41 9.96 8.07
CA HIS A 305 -1.53 8.85 7.68
C HIS A 305 -1.61 8.54 6.18
N THR A 306 -0.45 8.43 5.51
CA THR A 306 -0.36 8.32 4.04
C THR A 306 -1.12 7.11 3.48
N LEU A 307 -1.07 5.94 4.15
CA LEU A 307 -1.82 4.76 3.69
C LEU A 307 -3.33 5.00 3.68
N PHE A 308 -3.82 5.76 4.64
CA PHE A 308 -5.21 6.16 4.70
C PHE A 308 -5.56 7.05 3.51
N LEU A 309 -4.75 8.09 3.27
CA LEU A 309 -4.96 8.98 2.12
C LEU A 309 -4.94 8.20 0.81
N MET A 310 -4.01 7.25 0.65
CA MET A 310 -3.93 6.39 -0.53
C MET A 310 -5.22 5.58 -0.75
N LYS A 311 -5.72 4.90 0.29
CA LYS A 311 -6.97 4.13 0.22
C LYS A 311 -8.17 5.03 -0.10
N LEU A 312 -8.26 6.20 0.53
CA LEU A 312 -9.32 7.17 0.28
C LEU A 312 -9.26 7.70 -1.17
N ILE A 313 -8.08 8.11 -1.62
CA ILE A 313 -7.85 8.59 -2.99
C ILE A 313 -8.22 7.50 -4.01
N ALA A 314 -7.74 6.27 -3.81
CA ALA A 314 -8.04 5.15 -4.70
C ALA A 314 -9.55 4.90 -4.79
N THR A 315 -10.27 4.91 -3.65
CA THR A 315 -11.73 4.73 -3.63
C THR A 315 -12.47 5.85 -4.35
N ILE A 316 -12.04 7.11 -4.17
CA ILE A 316 -12.65 8.26 -4.85
C ILE A 316 -12.35 8.20 -6.35
N ASN A 317 -11.12 7.87 -6.74
CA ASN A 317 -10.74 7.70 -8.15
C ASN A 317 -11.55 6.60 -8.83
N GLU A 318 -11.70 5.42 -8.19
CA GLU A 318 -12.54 4.33 -8.68
C GLU A 318 -13.98 4.82 -8.96
N GLN A 319 -14.57 5.59 -8.04
CA GLN A 319 -15.91 6.13 -8.20
C GLN A 319 -16.00 7.18 -9.30
N LEU A 320 -15.02 8.09 -9.39
CA LEU A 320 -14.96 9.11 -10.45
C LEU A 320 -14.87 8.45 -11.84
N ILE A 321 -13.97 7.47 -12.00
CA ILE A 321 -13.76 6.77 -13.27
C ILE A 321 -14.99 5.93 -13.63
N ALA A 322 -15.58 5.20 -12.66
CA ALA A 322 -16.81 4.45 -12.90
C ALA A 322 -17.98 5.37 -13.28
N LYS A 323 -18.08 6.56 -12.66
CA LYS A 323 -19.11 7.54 -13.01
C LYS A 323 -18.87 8.17 -14.38
N ALA A 324 -17.63 8.50 -14.72
CA ALA A 324 -17.26 8.99 -16.04
C ALA A 324 -17.64 7.97 -17.13
N PHE A 325 -17.37 6.68 -16.87
CA PHE A 325 -17.77 5.59 -17.75
C PHE A 325 -19.28 5.55 -17.94
N SER A 326 -20.05 5.63 -16.86
CA SER A 326 -21.52 5.62 -16.93
C SER A 326 -22.14 6.82 -17.63
N LEU A 327 -21.45 7.97 -17.68
CA LEU A 327 -21.94 9.17 -18.37
C LEU A 327 -21.69 9.16 -19.88
N VAL A 328 -20.68 8.39 -20.33
CA VAL A 328 -20.24 8.41 -21.73
C VAL A 328 -20.66 7.13 -22.48
N ILE A 329 -20.53 5.98 -21.82
CA ILE A 329 -20.80 4.69 -22.47
C ILE A 329 -22.31 4.42 -22.49
N PRO A 330 -22.89 3.96 -23.62
CA PRO A 330 -24.31 3.64 -23.68
C PRO A 330 -24.72 2.56 -22.68
N ALA A 331 -25.88 2.72 -22.04
CA ALA A 331 -26.34 1.86 -20.95
C ALA A 331 -26.36 0.37 -21.32
N ALA A 332 -26.74 0.05 -22.57
CA ALA A 332 -26.76 -1.35 -23.04
C ALA A 332 -25.40 -2.05 -23.01
N GLN A 333 -24.31 -1.31 -23.14
CA GLN A 333 -22.95 -1.83 -23.11
C GLN A 333 -22.37 -1.84 -21.68
N GLN A 334 -22.78 -0.91 -20.81
CA GLN A 334 -22.20 -0.76 -19.48
C GLN A 334 -22.25 -2.03 -18.64
N GLU A 335 -23.36 -2.77 -18.68
CA GLU A 335 -23.55 -3.99 -17.88
C GLU A 335 -22.87 -5.23 -18.50
N GLN A 336 -22.60 -5.20 -19.80
CA GLN A 336 -22.07 -6.34 -20.53
C GLN A 336 -20.54 -6.39 -20.53
N VAL A 337 -19.87 -5.24 -20.43
CA VAL A 337 -18.41 -5.13 -20.47
C VAL A 337 -17.81 -5.04 -19.07
N CYS A 338 -16.50 -5.26 -18.94
CA CYS A 338 -15.78 -5.08 -17.69
C CYS A 338 -14.69 -4.03 -17.86
N LEU A 339 -14.84 -2.87 -17.21
CA LEU A 339 -13.81 -1.84 -17.17
C LEU A 339 -12.78 -2.20 -16.11
N LEU A 340 -11.52 -2.19 -16.51
CA LEU A 340 -10.36 -2.45 -15.66
C LEU A 340 -9.57 -1.18 -15.41
N MET A 341 -9.07 -1.01 -14.19
CA MET A 341 -7.96 -0.14 -13.85
C MET A 341 -6.68 -0.98 -13.77
N LEU A 342 -5.58 -0.41 -14.21
CA LEU A 342 -4.28 -1.04 -14.29
C LEU A 342 -3.22 -0.23 -13.52
N GLY A 343 -1.98 -0.70 -13.50
CA GLY A 343 -0.86 0.03 -12.93
C GLY A 343 -1.08 0.43 -11.47
N SER A 344 -0.73 1.65 -11.09
CA SER A 344 -0.90 2.15 -9.71
C SER A 344 -2.36 2.30 -9.30
N GLU A 345 -3.26 2.58 -10.24
CA GLU A 345 -4.70 2.64 -9.98
C GLU A 345 -5.27 1.26 -9.68
N GLY A 346 -4.92 0.25 -10.50
CA GLY A 346 -5.34 -1.14 -10.28
C GLY A 346 -4.82 -1.75 -8.98
N ARG A 347 -3.70 -1.23 -8.46
CA ARG A 347 -3.18 -1.61 -7.13
C ARG A 347 -3.77 -0.80 -5.97
N GLY A 348 -4.55 0.25 -6.25
CA GLY A 348 -5.07 1.16 -5.22
C GLY A 348 -3.96 2.00 -4.53
N GLU A 349 -2.86 2.27 -5.23
CA GLU A 349 -1.65 2.92 -4.71
C GLU A 349 -1.42 4.31 -5.28
N GLN A 350 -2.38 4.89 -5.95
CA GLN A 350 -2.30 6.22 -6.49
C GLN A 350 -2.40 7.27 -5.37
N ILE A 351 -1.48 8.24 -5.36
CA ILE A 351 -1.44 9.32 -4.35
C ILE A 351 -1.92 10.67 -4.90
N GLN A 352 -1.85 10.84 -6.20
CA GLN A 352 -2.48 11.93 -6.95
C GLN A 352 -3.00 11.37 -8.27
N LYS A 353 -3.76 12.16 -9.01
CA LYS A 353 -4.14 11.81 -10.37
C LYS A 353 -2.89 11.74 -11.23
N THR A 354 -2.58 10.56 -11.70
CA THR A 354 -1.52 10.29 -12.68
C THR A 354 -2.13 10.03 -14.04
N ASP A 355 -1.35 9.51 -14.98
CA ASP A 355 -1.80 9.08 -16.29
C ASP A 355 -2.88 7.99 -16.21
N GLN A 356 -3.69 7.92 -17.26
CA GLN A 356 -4.73 6.90 -17.40
C GLN A 356 -4.09 5.54 -17.63
N ASP A 357 -4.44 4.55 -16.79
CA ASP A 357 -4.10 3.15 -17.03
C ASP A 357 -5.37 2.31 -16.96
N ASN A 358 -6.01 2.02 -18.11
CA ASN A 358 -7.29 1.32 -18.14
C ASN A 358 -7.43 0.39 -19.34
N ALA A 359 -8.30 -0.62 -19.20
CA ALA A 359 -8.57 -1.62 -20.22
C ALA A 359 -10.03 -2.07 -20.17
N LEU A 360 -10.48 -2.79 -21.20
CA LEU A 360 -11.86 -3.25 -21.30
C LEU A 360 -11.91 -4.72 -21.74
N ILE A 361 -12.64 -5.53 -20.98
CA ILE A 361 -12.99 -6.89 -21.41
C ILE A 361 -14.41 -6.85 -21.98
N LEU A 362 -14.54 -7.29 -23.23
CA LEU A 362 -15.82 -7.38 -23.94
C LEU A 362 -16.38 -8.81 -23.85
N PRO A 363 -17.68 -9.03 -23.93
CA PRO A 363 -18.22 -10.32 -24.35
C PRO A 363 -17.92 -10.58 -25.83
N ASP A 364 -17.81 -11.82 -26.21
CA ASP A 364 -17.57 -12.21 -27.60
C ASP A 364 -18.78 -11.83 -28.46
N GLY A 365 -18.51 -11.20 -29.60
CA GLY A 365 -19.54 -10.80 -30.56
C GLY A 365 -20.44 -9.62 -30.13
N LEU A 366 -20.05 -8.82 -29.13
CA LEU A 366 -20.83 -7.64 -28.69
C LEU A 366 -21.01 -6.64 -29.86
N PRO A 367 -22.25 -6.35 -30.27
CA PRO A 367 -22.48 -5.30 -31.25
C PRO A 367 -22.35 -3.91 -30.60
N TRP A 368 -21.30 -3.17 -30.99
CA TRP A 368 -21.07 -1.81 -30.49
C TRP A 368 -20.55 -0.91 -31.63
N PRO A 369 -21.44 -0.42 -32.50
CA PRO A 369 -21.05 0.35 -33.70
C PRO A 369 -20.29 1.64 -33.38
N THR A 370 -20.57 2.28 -32.24
CA THR A 370 -19.95 3.54 -31.80
C THR A 370 -18.75 3.34 -30.87
N GLN A 371 -18.27 2.12 -30.67
CA GLN A 371 -17.25 1.75 -29.69
C GLN A 371 -16.03 2.69 -29.70
N SER A 372 -15.44 2.92 -30.89
CA SER A 372 -14.22 3.75 -30.99
C SER A 372 -14.49 5.20 -30.58
N ALA A 373 -15.64 5.77 -30.97
CA ALA A 373 -16.02 7.13 -30.62
C ALA A 373 -16.31 7.27 -29.12
N ASP A 374 -17.06 6.32 -28.55
CA ASP A 374 -17.43 6.32 -27.14
C ASP A 374 -16.19 6.16 -26.23
N LEU A 375 -15.27 5.26 -26.58
CA LEU A 375 -14.04 5.04 -25.82
C LEU A 375 -13.08 6.24 -25.94
N ALA A 376 -13.03 6.90 -27.12
CA ALA A 376 -12.28 8.14 -27.28
C ALA A 376 -12.87 9.27 -26.43
N ALA A 377 -14.21 9.41 -26.40
CA ALA A 377 -14.91 10.38 -25.57
C ALA A 377 -14.69 10.13 -24.08
N PHE A 378 -14.67 8.87 -23.64
CA PHE A 378 -14.37 8.49 -22.27
C PHE A 378 -12.93 8.86 -21.89
N SER A 379 -11.93 8.53 -22.70
CA SER A 379 -10.54 8.93 -22.46
C SER A 379 -10.37 10.45 -22.43
N ALA A 380 -11.09 11.18 -23.30
CA ALA A 380 -11.09 12.65 -23.29
C ALA A 380 -11.74 13.22 -22.00
N LEU A 381 -12.82 12.62 -21.50
CA LEU A 381 -13.41 13.01 -20.22
C LEU A 381 -12.44 12.77 -19.07
N LEU A 382 -11.77 11.62 -19.01
CA LEU A 382 -10.77 11.34 -17.98
C LEU A 382 -9.64 12.39 -17.99
N ALA A 383 -9.19 12.83 -19.16
CA ALA A 383 -8.20 13.91 -19.27
C ALA A 383 -8.71 15.22 -18.64
N ARG A 384 -9.96 15.61 -18.87
CA ARG A 384 -10.59 16.79 -18.23
C ARG A 384 -10.77 16.62 -16.72
N LEU A 385 -10.97 15.39 -16.25
CA LEU A 385 -11.03 15.07 -14.82
C LEU A 385 -9.65 15.13 -14.14
N GLY A 386 -8.58 15.33 -14.91
CA GLY A 386 -7.20 15.45 -14.43
C GLY A 386 -6.36 14.17 -14.51
N TYR A 387 -6.78 13.19 -15.32
CA TYR A 387 -6.01 11.98 -15.65
C TYR A 387 -5.45 12.13 -17.08
N PRO A 388 -4.20 12.61 -17.27
CA PRO A 388 -3.63 12.79 -18.61
C PRO A 388 -3.46 11.45 -19.33
N PRO A 389 -3.35 11.46 -20.67
CA PRO A 389 -3.08 10.26 -21.43
C PRO A 389 -1.80 9.55 -20.99
N CYS A 390 -1.85 8.21 -20.91
CA CYS A 390 -0.67 7.40 -20.58
C CYS A 390 0.37 7.46 -21.71
N PRO A 391 1.64 7.80 -21.43
CA PRO A 391 2.71 7.75 -22.42
C PRO A 391 2.88 6.37 -23.06
N GLY A 392 2.64 5.30 -22.29
CA GLY A 392 2.63 3.90 -22.74
C GLY A 392 1.37 3.48 -23.49
N ARG A 393 0.39 4.40 -23.68
CA ARG A 393 -0.89 4.15 -24.34
C ARG A 393 -1.67 2.96 -23.74
N VAL A 394 -1.59 2.79 -22.41
CA VAL A 394 -2.35 1.77 -21.66
C VAL A 394 -3.76 2.33 -21.41
N MET A 395 -4.58 2.42 -22.46
CA MET A 395 -5.88 3.08 -22.41
C MET A 395 -6.89 2.40 -23.35
N VAL A 396 -8.16 2.49 -22.99
CA VAL A 396 -9.28 1.91 -23.78
C VAL A 396 -9.44 2.50 -25.19
N ASN A 397 -8.85 3.64 -25.50
CA ASN A 397 -8.78 4.17 -26.87
C ASN A 397 -7.68 3.51 -27.73
N ASN A 398 -6.91 2.56 -27.16
CA ASN A 398 -5.95 1.72 -27.85
C ASN A 398 -6.51 0.28 -27.95
N PRO A 399 -6.72 -0.27 -29.15
CA PRO A 399 -7.28 -1.61 -29.34
C PRO A 399 -6.53 -2.74 -28.63
N THR A 400 -5.25 -2.56 -28.32
CA THR A 400 -4.45 -3.54 -27.56
C THR A 400 -5.05 -3.81 -26.18
N TRP A 401 -5.74 -2.83 -25.60
CA TRP A 401 -6.33 -2.87 -24.25
C TRP A 401 -7.85 -3.04 -24.26
N VAL A 402 -8.45 -3.29 -25.44
CA VAL A 402 -9.88 -3.56 -25.60
C VAL A 402 -10.06 -4.83 -26.41
N LYS A 403 -10.42 -5.91 -25.73
CA LYS A 403 -10.52 -7.23 -26.36
C LYS A 403 -11.71 -8.02 -25.82
N PRO A 404 -12.28 -8.94 -26.61
CA PRO A 404 -13.17 -9.96 -26.09
C PRO A 404 -12.40 -10.89 -25.14
N LEU A 405 -13.13 -11.64 -24.32
CA LEU A 405 -12.53 -12.54 -23.31
C LEU A 405 -11.52 -13.50 -23.98
N ASP A 406 -11.91 -14.18 -25.05
CA ASP A 406 -11.02 -15.10 -25.77
C ASP A 406 -9.78 -14.39 -26.32
N GLY A 407 -9.93 -13.15 -26.79
CA GLY A 407 -8.80 -12.33 -27.25
C GLY A 407 -7.81 -11.95 -26.13
N TRP A 408 -8.27 -11.83 -24.89
CA TRP A 408 -7.39 -11.65 -23.73
C TRP A 408 -6.62 -12.93 -23.41
N LEU A 409 -7.31 -14.10 -23.39
CA LEU A 409 -6.68 -15.39 -23.09
C LEU A 409 -5.62 -15.74 -24.15
N GLN A 410 -5.95 -15.65 -25.43
CA GLN A 410 -5.01 -15.84 -26.55
C GLN A 410 -3.83 -14.85 -26.51
N GLY A 411 -4.12 -13.59 -26.17
CA GLY A 411 -3.08 -12.57 -26.04
C GLY A 411 -2.05 -12.90 -24.95
N ILE A 412 -2.49 -13.46 -23.81
CA ILE A 412 -1.61 -13.92 -22.74
C ILE A 412 -0.72 -15.07 -23.23
N GLU A 413 -1.29 -16.09 -23.89
CA GLU A 413 -0.55 -17.22 -24.44
C GLU A 413 0.52 -16.75 -25.41
N GLN A 414 0.12 -15.91 -26.37
CA GLN A 414 1.04 -15.35 -27.37
C GLN A 414 2.17 -14.52 -26.75
N ALA A 415 1.86 -13.71 -25.74
CA ALA A 415 2.85 -12.93 -25.02
C ALA A 415 3.85 -13.84 -24.26
N CYS A 416 3.36 -14.92 -23.64
CA CYS A 416 4.23 -15.91 -22.99
C CYS A 416 5.11 -16.69 -24.00
N VAL A 417 4.67 -16.87 -25.24
CA VAL A 417 5.46 -17.53 -26.29
C VAL A 417 6.51 -16.56 -26.86
N ARG A 418 6.11 -15.34 -27.25
CA ARG A 418 7.04 -14.36 -27.83
C ARG A 418 8.08 -13.85 -26.84
N ALA A 419 7.65 -13.63 -25.59
CA ALA A 419 8.50 -13.20 -24.47
C ALA A 419 9.36 -11.95 -24.76
N SER A 420 8.88 -11.02 -25.61
CA SER A 420 9.57 -9.76 -25.83
C SER A 420 9.46 -8.85 -24.59
N GLU A 421 10.33 -7.85 -24.46
CA GLU A 421 10.27 -6.87 -23.37
C GLU A 421 8.88 -6.20 -23.26
N ALA A 422 8.28 -5.87 -24.42
CA ALA A 422 6.94 -5.30 -24.48
C ALA A 422 5.86 -6.29 -24.01
N ASP A 423 5.97 -7.58 -24.36
CA ASP A 423 5.06 -8.62 -23.89
C ASP A 423 5.16 -8.82 -22.38
N LEU A 424 6.39 -8.87 -21.83
CA LEU A 424 6.61 -9.01 -20.38
C LEU A 424 6.06 -7.80 -19.60
N LEU A 425 6.25 -6.60 -20.13
CA LEU A 425 5.67 -5.38 -19.54
C LEU A 425 4.13 -5.42 -19.59
N TRP A 426 3.56 -5.88 -20.71
CA TRP A 426 2.11 -6.05 -20.87
C TRP A 426 1.53 -7.04 -19.88
N LEU A 427 2.15 -8.24 -19.71
CA LEU A 427 1.77 -9.24 -18.71
C LEU A 427 1.88 -8.70 -17.29
N ALA A 428 2.96 -7.98 -16.98
CA ALA A 428 3.16 -7.35 -15.66
C ALA A 428 2.11 -6.28 -15.36
N THR A 429 1.71 -5.50 -16.37
CA THR A 429 0.65 -4.49 -16.23
C THR A 429 -0.71 -5.14 -16.01
N LEU A 430 -1.00 -6.23 -16.75
CA LEU A 430 -2.23 -7.00 -16.60
C LEU A 430 -2.34 -7.68 -15.23
N ALA A 431 -1.23 -8.06 -14.61
CA ALA A 431 -1.21 -8.63 -13.26
C ALA A 431 -1.74 -7.67 -12.17
N ASP A 432 -1.76 -6.37 -12.45
CA ASP A 432 -2.29 -5.34 -11.54
C ASP A 432 -3.77 -5.02 -11.80
N ALA A 433 -4.43 -5.71 -12.74
CA ALA A 433 -5.79 -5.41 -13.16
C ALA A 433 -6.80 -5.54 -12.01
N GLN A 434 -7.64 -4.52 -11.85
CA GLN A 434 -8.79 -4.49 -10.95
C GLN A 434 -10.05 -4.11 -11.74
N ALA A 435 -11.10 -4.89 -11.60
CA ALA A 435 -12.40 -4.61 -12.20
C ALA A 435 -13.18 -3.56 -11.38
N ILE A 436 -13.60 -2.46 -11.99
CA ILE A 436 -14.24 -1.35 -11.28
C ILE A 436 -15.73 -1.18 -11.61
N THR A 437 -16.18 -1.50 -12.81
CA THR A 437 -17.58 -1.40 -13.20
C THR A 437 -17.94 -2.38 -14.31
N GLY A 438 -19.23 -2.61 -14.52
CA GLY A 438 -19.78 -3.59 -15.46
C GLY A 438 -19.74 -5.02 -14.89
N ASP A 439 -19.65 -6.01 -15.77
CA ASP A 439 -19.56 -7.43 -15.39
C ASP A 439 -18.16 -7.76 -14.84
N ARG A 440 -17.95 -7.44 -13.57
CA ARG A 440 -16.66 -7.64 -12.87
C ARG A 440 -16.16 -9.09 -12.86
N ALA A 441 -17.08 -10.07 -13.03
CA ALA A 441 -16.71 -11.49 -13.03
C ALA A 441 -15.82 -11.87 -14.22
N ARG A 442 -15.83 -11.09 -15.31
CA ARG A 442 -14.99 -11.33 -16.51
C ARG A 442 -13.49 -11.23 -16.26
N LEU A 443 -13.06 -10.55 -15.20
CA LEU A 443 -11.63 -10.47 -14.87
C LEU A 443 -11.10 -11.81 -14.31
N ALA A 444 -11.89 -12.55 -13.58
CA ALA A 444 -11.41 -13.77 -12.89
C ALA A 444 -10.82 -14.83 -13.84
N PRO A 445 -11.42 -15.15 -15.01
CA PRO A 445 -10.80 -16.06 -16.00
C PRO A 445 -9.44 -15.53 -16.50
N VAL A 446 -9.35 -14.24 -16.85
CA VAL A 446 -8.12 -13.61 -17.34
C VAL A 446 -7.01 -13.68 -16.30
N ALA A 447 -7.33 -13.33 -15.04
CA ALA A 447 -6.36 -13.35 -13.94
C ALA A 447 -5.87 -14.78 -13.62
N ARG A 448 -6.73 -15.79 -13.69
CA ARG A 448 -6.34 -17.20 -13.49
C ARG A 448 -5.49 -17.70 -14.64
N HIS A 449 -5.87 -17.38 -15.87
CA HIS A 449 -5.14 -17.83 -17.06
C HIS A 449 -3.72 -17.22 -17.12
N LEU A 450 -3.58 -15.93 -16.80
CA LEU A 450 -2.26 -15.30 -16.69
C LEU A 450 -1.34 -16.04 -15.71
N ARG A 451 -1.85 -16.40 -14.55
CA ARG A 451 -1.06 -17.15 -13.54
C ARG A 451 -0.75 -18.56 -13.99
N ALA A 452 -1.70 -19.25 -14.59
CA ALA A 452 -1.48 -20.60 -15.13
C ALA A 452 -0.38 -20.60 -16.21
N CYS A 453 -0.39 -19.62 -17.12
CA CYS A 453 0.65 -19.50 -18.15
C CYS A 453 2.05 -19.16 -17.60
N LEU A 454 2.13 -18.53 -16.43
CA LEU A 454 3.41 -18.16 -15.79
C LEU A 454 3.90 -19.18 -14.77
N ALA A 455 3.03 -20.07 -14.25
CA ALA A 455 3.35 -20.98 -13.15
C ALA A 455 4.53 -21.92 -13.48
N ASP A 456 4.61 -22.39 -14.72
CA ASP A 456 5.65 -23.34 -15.17
C ASP A 456 6.72 -22.66 -16.06
N ARG A 457 6.83 -21.33 -15.96
CA ARG A 457 7.73 -20.52 -16.80
C ARG A 457 8.70 -19.69 -15.93
N PRO A 458 9.63 -20.33 -15.19
CA PRO A 458 10.63 -19.63 -14.38
C PRO A 458 11.55 -18.74 -15.24
N ASP A 459 11.73 -19.07 -16.53
CA ASP A 459 12.44 -18.26 -17.50
C ASP A 459 11.79 -16.88 -17.71
N LEU A 460 10.47 -16.82 -17.90
CA LEU A 460 9.74 -15.56 -18.04
C LEU A 460 9.74 -14.74 -16.75
N LEU A 461 9.55 -15.41 -15.61
CA LEU A 461 9.60 -14.74 -14.30
C LEU A 461 10.99 -14.15 -14.03
N ALA A 462 12.06 -14.84 -14.43
CA ALA A 462 13.42 -14.32 -14.33
C ALA A 462 13.63 -13.09 -15.24
N GLU A 463 13.16 -13.12 -16.48
CA GLU A 463 13.22 -11.96 -17.37
C GLU A 463 12.38 -10.78 -16.85
N MET A 464 11.18 -11.03 -16.33
CA MET A 464 10.38 -9.99 -15.65
C MET A 464 11.13 -9.42 -14.44
N ALA A 465 11.76 -10.26 -13.61
CA ALA A 465 12.51 -9.82 -12.43
C ALA A 465 13.72 -8.96 -12.79
N ARG A 466 14.30 -9.14 -13.98
CA ARG A 466 15.43 -8.33 -14.47
C ARG A 466 15.10 -6.84 -14.50
N ALA A 467 13.87 -6.47 -14.83
CA ALA A 467 13.42 -5.08 -14.79
C ALA A 467 13.48 -4.48 -13.37
N ALA A 468 13.23 -5.26 -12.31
CA ALA A 468 13.29 -4.78 -10.93
C ALA A 468 14.73 -4.45 -10.48
N VAL A 469 15.73 -5.07 -11.08
CA VAL A 469 17.15 -4.85 -10.74
C VAL A 469 17.86 -3.88 -11.68
N ALA A 470 17.19 -3.45 -12.77
CA ALA A 470 17.77 -2.53 -13.76
C ALA A 470 17.94 -1.09 -13.23
N PHE A 471 17.13 -0.67 -12.27
CA PHE A 471 17.20 0.68 -11.70
C PHE A 471 17.88 0.66 -10.35
N HIS A 472 18.99 1.37 -10.25
CA HIS A 472 19.74 1.46 -9.00
C HIS A 472 19.02 2.34 -7.98
N ALA A 473 19.07 1.94 -6.71
CA ALA A 473 18.67 2.80 -5.61
C ALA A 473 19.57 4.05 -5.60
N PRO A 474 19.01 5.27 -5.37
CA PRO A 474 19.78 6.51 -5.41
C PRO A 474 20.66 6.66 -4.16
N LEU A 475 21.60 5.75 -4.06
CA LEU A 475 22.65 5.68 -3.04
C LEU A 475 24.02 5.72 -3.73
N THR A 476 24.92 6.54 -3.21
CA THR A 476 26.32 6.54 -3.64
C THR A 476 26.97 5.18 -3.37
N LEU A 477 28.15 4.95 -3.92
CA LEU A 477 28.94 3.75 -3.64
C LEU A 477 29.13 3.52 -2.13
N PHE A 478 29.17 4.59 -1.34
CA PHE A 478 29.33 4.56 0.11
C PHE A 478 27.99 4.54 0.88
N GLY A 479 26.89 4.20 0.23
CA GLY A 479 25.57 4.08 0.87
C GLY A 479 24.93 5.38 1.35
N ARG A 480 25.45 6.56 0.94
CA ARG A 480 24.85 7.87 1.23
C ARG A 480 23.76 8.16 0.20
N LEU A 481 22.80 9.01 0.59
CA LEU A 481 21.85 9.55 -0.37
C LEU A 481 22.60 10.34 -1.45
N GLU A 482 22.27 10.10 -2.71
CA GLU A 482 22.80 10.90 -3.81
C GLU A 482 22.36 12.35 -3.66
N GLN A 483 23.22 13.28 -4.04
CA GLN A 483 22.91 14.70 -4.08
C GLN A 483 22.56 15.10 -5.52
N ALA A 484 21.31 14.91 -5.90
CA ALA A 484 20.79 15.36 -7.19
C ALA A 484 20.17 16.75 -7.02
N PRO A 485 20.61 17.79 -7.78
CA PRO A 485 20.04 19.14 -7.69
C PRO A 485 18.53 19.17 -7.93
N GLU A 486 18.06 18.31 -8.82
CA GLU A 486 16.64 18.13 -9.16
C GLU A 486 15.86 17.26 -8.15
N GLY A 487 16.53 16.68 -7.16
CA GLY A 487 15.95 15.74 -6.19
C GLY A 487 16.03 14.27 -6.62
N LEU A 488 15.89 13.37 -5.64
CA LEU A 488 15.94 11.92 -5.84
C LEU A 488 14.68 11.41 -6.52
N ASP A 489 14.83 10.62 -7.59
CA ASP A 489 13.72 9.93 -8.23
C ASP A 489 13.37 8.63 -7.47
N LEU A 490 12.55 8.77 -6.42
CA LEU A 490 12.09 7.63 -5.64
C LEU A 490 11.11 6.73 -6.41
N LYS A 491 10.52 7.21 -7.54
CA LYS A 491 9.68 6.37 -8.39
C LYS A 491 10.50 5.29 -9.06
N ARG A 492 11.64 5.66 -9.65
CA ARG A 492 12.53 4.73 -10.35
C ARG A 492 13.45 3.95 -9.42
N GLY A 493 14.13 4.64 -8.49
CA GLY A 493 15.16 4.01 -7.66
C GLY A 493 14.68 3.38 -6.36
N GLY A 494 13.41 3.58 -5.98
CA GLY A 494 12.83 3.04 -4.74
C GLY A 494 11.57 2.20 -5.00
N LEU A 495 10.52 2.84 -5.50
CA LEU A 495 9.22 2.21 -5.67
C LEU A 495 9.20 1.15 -6.78
N PHE A 496 9.74 1.45 -7.96
CA PHE A 496 9.68 0.52 -9.09
C PHE A 496 10.37 -0.82 -8.76
N PRO A 497 11.61 -0.86 -8.26
CA PRO A 497 12.26 -2.11 -7.89
C PRO A 497 11.45 -2.91 -6.86
N LEU A 498 10.90 -2.24 -5.86
CA LEU A 498 10.12 -2.87 -4.80
C LEU A 498 8.79 -3.41 -5.33
N VAL A 499 7.98 -2.56 -5.98
CA VAL A 499 6.66 -2.92 -6.50
C VAL A 499 6.76 -4.01 -7.56
N HIS A 500 7.70 -3.88 -8.50
CA HIS A 500 7.86 -4.84 -9.59
C HIS A 500 8.43 -6.17 -9.09
N GLY A 501 9.43 -6.15 -8.21
CA GLY A 501 9.98 -7.38 -7.60
C GLY A 501 8.94 -8.13 -6.78
N VAL A 502 8.16 -7.44 -5.94
CA VAL A 502 7.04 -8.05 -5.18
C VAL A 502 5.97 -8.61 -6.13
N ARG A 503 5.66 -7.93 -7.24
CA ARG A 503 4.73 -8.41 -8.27
C ARG A 503 5.21 -9.74 -8.86
N VAL A 504 6.47 -9.83 -9.29
CA VAL A 504 7.01 -11.05 -9.90
C VAL A 504 7.01 -12.21 -8.91
N LEU A 505 7.40 -11.99 -7.65
CA LEU A 505 7.31 -13.00 -6.60
C LEU A 505 5.87 -13.46 -6.35
N SER A 506 4.91 -12.54 -6.44
CA SER A 506 3.49 -12.86 -6.27
C SER A 506 2.93 -13.67 -7.43
N LEU A 507 3.40 -13.40 -8.65
CA LEU A 507 3.08 -14.22 -9.82
C LEU A 507 3.65 -15.63 -9.69
N GLU A 508 4.93 -15.77 -9.25
CA GLU A 508 5.56 -17.06 -8.96
C GLU A 508 4.80 -17.85 -7.88
N ALA A 509 4.31 -17.16 -6.86
CA ALA A 509 3.57 -17.74 -5.74
C ALA A 509 2.06 -17.96 -6.00
N GLY A 510 1.56 -17.60 -7.18
CA GLY A 510 0.14 -17.71 -7.54
C GLY A 510 -0.79 -16.77 -6.77
N ILE A 511 -0.27 -15.70 -6.17
CA ILE A 511 -1.03 -14.73 -5.36
C ILE A 511 -1.90 -13.86 -6.26
N LEU A 512 -3.19 -13.74 -5.89
CA LEU A 512 -4.19 -12.96 -6.64
C LEU A 512 -4.26 -11.48 -6.23
N GLU A 513 -3.72 -11.15 -5.06
CA GLU A 513 -3.70 -9.78 -4.54
C GLU A 513 -3.02 -8.82 -5.52
N THR A 514 -3.55 -7.60 -5.66
CA THR A 514 -2.98 -6.59 -6.56
C THR A 514 -2.14 -5.55 -5.84
N SER A 515 -2.52 -5.14 -4.62
CA SER A 515 -1.79 -4.14 -3.85
C SER A 515 -0.42 -4.64 -3.40
N THR A 516 0.58 -3.77 -3.42
CA THR A 516 1.96 -4.14 -3.03
C THR A 516 2.03 -4.60 -1.57
N THR A 517 1.34 -3.93 -0.66
CA THR A 517 1.31 -4.34 0.76
C THR A 517 0.59 -5.65 0.96
N GLY A 518 -0.55 -5.88 0.30
CA GLY A 518 -1.27 -7.15 0.35
C GLY A 518 -0.47 -8.32 -0.23
N ARG A 519 0.26 -8.08 -1.33
CA ARG A 519 1.20 -9.06 -1.91
C ARG A 519 2.31 -9.43 -0.92
N ILE A 520 2.91 -8.43 -0.25
CA ILE A 520 3.93 -8.68 0.78
C ILE A 520 3.35 -9.51 1.93
N GLU A 521 2.16 -9.17 2.42
CA GLU A 521 1.48 -9.92 3.48
C GLU A 521 1.19 -11.37 3.07
N ALA A 522 0.72 -11.58 1.84
CA ALA A 522 0.47 -12.92 1.31
C ALA A 522 1.77 -13.74 1.13
N LEU A 523 2.86 -13.11 0.64
CA LEU A 523 4.18 -13.75 0.53
C LEU A 523 4.74 -14.16 1.91
N VAL A 524 4.55 -13.31 2.93
CA VAL A 524 4.91 -13.65 4.33
C VAL A 524 4.04 -14.79 4.84
N GLY A 525 2.73 -14.75 4.60
CA GLY A 525 1.80 -15.81 4.98
C GLY A 525 2.12 -17.16 4.37
N GLN A 526 2.66 -17.20 3.16
CA GLN A 526 3.15 -18.41 2.48
C GLN A 526 4.60 -18.79 2.84
N GLY A 527 5.26 -18.05 3.74
CA GLY A 527 6.65 -18.33 4.13
C GLY A 527 7.71 -18.02 3.06
N ARG A 528 7.35 -17.30 1.97
CA ARG A 528 8.27 -16.90 0.91
C ARG A 528 9.16 -15.74 1.34
N LEU A 529 8.68 -14.89 2.25
CA LEU A 529 9.42 -13.82 2.91
C LEU A 529 9.33 -14.01 4.42
N SER A 530 10.40 -13.70 5.15
CA SER A 530 10.33 -13.64 6.61
C SER A 530 9.45 -12.46 7.04
N ARG A 531 8.85 -12.55 8.23
CA ARG A 531 7.97 -11.51 8.77
C ARG A 531 8.68 -10.16 8.87
N ASP A 532 9.90 -10.16 9.40
CA ASP A 532 10.70 -8.94 9.58
C ASP A 532 11.06 -8.30 8.24
N TYR A 533 11.42 -9.14 7.27
CA TYR A 533 11.79 -8.65 5.94
C TYR A 533 10.59 -8.06 5.21
N GLY A 534 9.44 -8.76 5.22
CA GLY A 534 8.19 -8.24 4.66
C GLY A 534 7.75 -6.94 5.32
N THR A 535 7.87 -6.84 6.66
CA THR A 535 7.58 -5.60 7.38
C THR A 535 8.48 -4.44 6.92
N ASN A 536 9.79 -4.67 6.78
CA ASN A 536 10.73 -3.64 6.32
C ASN A 536 10.44 -3.18 4.89
N LEU A 537 10.08 -4.10 3.98
CA LEU A 537 9.68 -3.75 2.61
C LEU A 537 8.41 -2.91 2.58
N ALA A 538 7.39 -3.30 3.37
CA ALA A 538 6.14 -2.55 3.46
C ALA A 538 6.36 -1.13 4.02
N GLU A 539 7.22 -0.98 5.02
CA GLU A 539 7.55 0.34 5.59
C GLU A 539 8.38 1.19 4.62
N ALA A 540 9.33 0.60 3.89
CA ALA A 540 10.05 1.30 2.83
C ALA A 540 9.08 1.84 1.76
N PHE A 541 8.12 1.00 1.31
CA PHE A 541 7.07 1.40 0.39
C PHE A 541 6.27 2.59 0.92
N ARG A 542 5.80 2.53 2.18
CA ARG A 542 5.02 3.60 2.83
C ARG A 542 5.79 4.91 2.90
N LEU A 543 7.08 4.84 3.28
CA LEU A 543 7.94 6.02 3.35
C LEU A 543 8.10 6.69 1.99
N PHE A 544 8.38 5.91 0.93
CA PHE A 544 8.53 6.47 -0.42
C PHE A 544 7.23 7.12 -0.89
N MET A 545 6.07 6.49 -0.64
CA MET A 545 4.78 7.06 -0.99
C MET A 545 4.50 8.37 -0.24
N ARG A 546 4.83 8.44 1.07
CA ARG A 546 4.69 9.66 1.87
C ARG A 546 5.57 10.80 1.35
N LEU A 547 6.84 10.53 1.10
CA LEU A 547 7.78 11.55 0.64
C LEU A 547 7.41 12.08 -0.75
N ARG A 548 6.97 11.20 -1.64
CA ARG A 548 6.49 11.59 -2.97
C ARG A 548 5.21 12.41 -2.90
N LEU A 549 4.23 11.99 -2.09
CA LEU A 549 2.99 12.75 -1.89
C LEU A 549 3.31 14.17 -1.39
N ARG A 550 4.21 14.30 -0.40
CA ARG A 550 4.63 15.61 0.09
C ARG A 550 5.22 16.47 -1.01
N SER A 551 6.15 15.94 -1.80
CA SER A 551 6.75 16.66 -2.92
C SER A 551 5.70 17.10 -3.95
N GLN A 552 4.79 16.21 -4.33
CA GLN A 552 3.73 16.53 -5.30
C GLN A 552 2.74 17.58 -4.80
N LEU A 553 2.42 17.58 -3.51
CA LEU A 553 1.53 18.59 -2.91
C LEU A 553 2.19 19.98 -2.80
N GLN A 554 3.51 20.04 -2.79
CA GLN A 554 4.32 21.27 -2.84
C GLN A 554 4.60 21.75 -4.28
N GLU A 555 3.78 21.31 -5.25
CA GLU A 555 3.90 21.64 -6.69
C GLU A 555 5.17 21.08 -7.36
N GLY A 556 5.77 20.07 -6.74
CA GLY A 556 6.90 19.32 -7.31
C GLY A 556 6.47 18.20 -8.26
N ASP A 557 7.45 17.67 -8.99
CA ASP A 557 7.30 16.54 -9.90
C ASP A 557 7.29 15.16 -9.20
N GLY A 558 7.26 15.14 -7.86
CA GLY A 558 7.34 13.94 -7.03
C GLY A 558 8.78 13.47 -6.75
N ARG A 559 9.80 14.23 -7.17
CA ARG A 559 11.18 14.04 -6.76
C ARG A 559 11.41 14.60 -5.35
N VAL A 560 12.30 14.01 -4.59
CA VAL A 560 12.52 14.36 -3.20
C VAL A 560 13.89 15.01 -3.04
N ARG A 561 13.91 16.29 -2.69
CA ARG A 561 15.16 17.00 -2.42
C ARG A 561 15.67 16.65 -1.03
N VAL A 562 16.90 16.16 -0.95
CA VAL A 562 17.53 15.77 0.32
C VAL A 562 17.66 16.97 1.27
N ALA A 563 17.84 18.16 0.73
CA ALA A 563 17.92 19.39 1.52
C ALA A 563 16.64 19.70 2.33
N ASP A 564 15.48 19.33 1.78
CA ASP A 564 14.16 19.57 2.41
C ASP A 564 13.81 18.56 3.50
N LEU A 565 14.64 17.51 3.67
CA LEU A 565 14.45 16.48 4.67
C LEU A 565 15.18 16.82 5.97
N GLY A 566 14.53 16.60 7.10
CA GLY A 566 15.17 16.64 8.41
C GLY A 566 16.18 15.47 8.59
N PRO A 567 17.10 15.57 9.56
CA PRO A 567 18.12 14.52 9.78
C PRO A 567 17.53 13.11 9.96
N ALA A 568 16.46 12.99 10.75
CA ALA A 568 15.77 11.72 10.98
C ALA A 568 15.08 11.18 9.71
N GLU A 569 14.50 12.04 8.86
CA GLU A 569 13.90 11.61 7.60
C GLU A 569 14.96 11.17 6.59
N ARG A 570 16.12 11.82 6.55
CA ARG A 570 17.25 11.40 5.70
C ARG A 570 17.75 10.02 6.11
N ASP A 571 17.85 9.77 7.42
CA ASP A 571 18.25 8.47 7.94
C ASP A 571 17.24 7.36 7.59
N LEU A 572 15.93 7.62 7.78
CA LEU A 572 14.88 6.70 7.37
C LEU A 572 14.90 6.42 5.86
N LEU A 573 15.03 7.46 5.04
CA LEU A 573 15.09 7.32 3.58
C LEU A 573 16.28 6.48 3.15
N ARG A 574 17.46 6.72 3.73
CA ARG A 574 18.65 5.94 3.48
C ARG A 574 18.45 4.47 3.83
N HIS A 575 17.90 4.17 5.02
CA HIS A 575 17.57 2.80 5.42
C HIS A 575 16.57 2.12 4.49
N ALA A 576 15.53 2.84 4.08
CA ALA A 576 14.54 2.31 3.16
C ALA A 576 15.16 1.95 1.78
N LEU A 577 16.03 2.80 1.26
CA LEU A 577 16.76 2.55 0.01
C LEU A 577 17.74 1.37 0.15
N HIS A 578 18.38 1.20 1.30
CA HIS A 578 19.18 0.01 1.58
C HIS A 578 18.32 -1.27 1.60
N GLN A 579 17.10 -1.23 2.15
CA GLN A 579 16.20 -2.38 2.05
C GLN A 579 15.86 -2.71 0.58
N VAL A 580 15.67 -1.72 -0.27
CA VAL A 580 15.46 -1.93 -1.71
C VAL A 580 16.70 -2.54 -2.37
N LYS A 581 17.90 -2.01 -2.09
CA LYS A 581 19.17 -2.58 -2.61
C LYS A 581 19.32 -4.05 -2.20
N LYS A 582 19.06 -4.39 -0.92
CA LYS A 582 19.07 -5.77 -0.43
C LYS A 582 18.01 -6.64 -1.12
N PHE A 583 16.84 -6.08 -1.39
CA PHE A 583 15.77 -6.78 -2.10
C PHE A 583 16.17 -7.09 -3.55
N GLN A 584 16.78 -6.14 -4.25
CA GLN A 584 17.31 -6.34 -5.60
C GLN A 584 18.40 -7.44 -5.62
N GLN A 585 19.32 -7.45 -4.67
CA GLN A 585 20.34 -8.50 -4.51
C GLN A 585 19.67 -9.86 -4.26
N TRP A 586 18.69 -9.90 -3.38
CA TRP A 586 17.93 -11.12 -3.11
C TRP A 586 17.18 -11.64 -4.35
N LEU A 587 16.53 -10.75 -5.12
CA LEU A 587 15.89 -11.10 -6.40
C LEU A 587 16.90 -11.65 -7.41
N THR A 588 18.08 -11.04 -7.50
CA THR A 588 19.17 -11.50 -8.38
C THR A 588 19.56 -12.95 -8.07
N LEU A 589 19.70 -13.29 -6.80
CA LEU A 589 20.02 -14.64 -6.37
C LEU A 589 18.85 -15.61 -6.57
N HIS A 590 17.64 -15.21 -6.17
CA HIS A 590 16.43 -16.04 -6.25
C HIS A 590 16.13 -16.46 -7.70
N PHE A 591 16.15 -15.51 -8.62
CA PHE A 591 15.88 -15.76 -10.04
C PHE A 591 17.15 -16.09 -10.86
N ARG A 592 18.32 -16.22 -10.21
CA ARG A 592 19.62 -16.52 -10.86
C ARG A 592 19.91 -15.59 -12.04
N LEU A 593 19.65 -14.30 -11.86
CA LEU A 593 19.88 -13.30 -12.89
C LEU A 593 21.39 -13.17 -13.12
N ARG A 594 21.84 -13.38 -14.38
CA ARG A 594 23.23 -13.09 -14.76
C ARG A 594 23.38 -11.57 -14.81
N GLN A 595 24.41 -11.05 -14.13
CA GLN A 595 24.79 -9.63 -14.19
C GLN A 595 25.32 -9.27 -15.57
#